data_fe78b2912d7cf3f481e9436a014cbaef
#
_entry.id   fe78b2912d7cf3f481e9436a014cbaef
#
_cell.length_a   1.000
_cell.length_b   1.000
_cell.length_c   1.000
_cell.angle_alpha   90.00
_cell.angle_beta   90.00
_cell.angle_gamma   90.00
#
_symmetry.space_group_name_H-M   'P 1'
#
loop_
_entity.id
_entity.type
_entity.pdbx_description
1 polymer ?
#
loop_
_entity_poly.entity_id
_entity_poly.type
_entity_poly.pdbx_seq_one_letter_code
_entity_poly.pdbx_strand_id
1 'polypeptide(L)'
;MHVATKITLGGGSVLFLISVAVLVVGSNGMVDTFSEIDSNGDEYWTGNTPTTFSGELSQMSIYYVFIEEGRDVSVELIGEDAYSRFYPCDEDTCDLLYVPGYTYVGDISVVSSGTWEIKFSGDVVGDSDVMIRSFTLPMNELIGMAAGCGGLCGALLLLIIGVVTAFTLKDKTKVQTTIQIDNEMVVIQEDPDESL
;
A
#
# COMPACT_ATOMS: atom_id res chain seq x y z
N MET A 1 -10.57 -37.82 6.02
CA MET A 1 -9.87 -36.51 5.78
C MET A 1 -8.78 -36.36 6.80
N HIS A 2 -7.53 -36.23 6.35
CA HIS A 2 -6.35 -36.19 7.21
C HIS A 2 -6.37 -35.00 8.16
N VAL A 3 -5.88 -35.14 9.40
CA VAL A 3 -5.86 -34.04 10.39
C VAL A 3 -5.12 -32.83 9.87
N ALA A 4 -4.00 -33.02 9.17
CA ALA A 4 -3.23 -31.95 8.55
C ALA A 4 -4.10 -31.13 7.56
N THR A 5 -4.91 -31.77 6.73
CA THR A 5 -5.80 -31.09 5.77
C THR A 5 -6.87 -30.24 6.46
N LYS A 6 -7.41 -30.72 7.60
CA LYS A 6 -8.39 -29.95 8.38
C LYS A 6 -7.75 -28.70 8.99
N ILE A 7 -6.51 -28.81 9.48
CA ILE A 7 -5.77 -27.70 10.08
C ILE A 7 -5.40 -26.67 9.02
N THR A 8 -4.90 -27.09 7.86
CA THR A 8 -4.51 -26.12 6.79
C THR A 8 -5.72 -25.43 6.16
N LEU A 9 -6.82 -26.16 5.92
CA LEU A 9 -8.04 -25.55 5.39
C LEU A 9 -8.71 -24.62 6.41
N GLY A 10 -8.81 -25.05 7.67
CA GLY A 10 -9.38 -24.23 8.74
C GLY A 10 -8.55 -22.98 9.03
N GLY A 11 -7.22 -23.16 9.18
CA GLY A 11 -6.30 -22.04 9.40
C GLY A 11 -6.27 -21.06 8.23
N GLY A 12 -6.22 -21.57 7.00
CA GLY A 12 -6.27 -20.75 5.79
C GLY A 12 -7.57 -19.92 5.68
N SER A 13 -8.72 -20.54 6.02
CA SER A 13 -10.00 -19.81 5.99
C SER A 13 -10.09 -18.70 7.04
N VAL A 14 -9.63 -18.97 8.25
CA VAL A 14 -9.60 -17.94 9.32
C VAL A 14 -8.66 -16.79 8.94
N LEU A 15 -7.46 -17.12 8.46
CA LEU A 15 -6.49 -16.09 8.02
C LEU A 15 -7.06 -15.26 6.86
N PHE A 16 -7.75 -15.88 5.91
CA PHE A 16 -8.41 -15.20 4.81
C PHE A 16 -9.44 -14.18 5.29
N LEU A 17 -10.32 -14.56 6.21
CA LEU A 17 -11.33 -13.67 6.77
C LEU A 17 -10.71 -12.47 7.51
N ILE A 18 -9.68 -12.74 8.32
CA ILE A 18 -8.94 -11.66 9.02
C ILE A 18 -8.29 -10.71 8.01
N SER A 19 -7.64 -11.24 6.98
CA SER A 19 -6.96 -10.43 5.96
C SER A 19 -7.94 -9.56 5.18
N VAL A 20 -9.12 -10.09 4.83
CA VAL A 20 -10.18 -9.30 4.18
C VAL A 20 -10.68 -8.20 5.09
N ALA A 21 -10.89 -8.48 6.38
CA ALA A 21 -11.32 -7.46 7.34
C ALA A 21 -10.29 -6.33 7.49
N VAL A 22 -9.00 -6.67 7.61
CA VAL A 22 -7.91 -5.68 7.68
C VAL A 22 -7.83 -4.86 6.39
N LEU A 23 -8.02 -5.48 5.23
CA LEU A 23 -7.98 -4.82 3.94
C LEU A 23 -9.15 -3.83 3.79
N VAL A 24 -10.37 -4.22 4.19
CA VAL A 24 -11.55 -3.33 4.17
C VAL A 24 -11.38 -2.14 5.11
N VAL A 25 -10.87 -2.36 6.32
CA VAL A 25 -10.63 -1.26 7.27
C VAL A 25 -9.52 -0.32 6.76
N GLY A 26 -8.41 -0.88 6.23
CA GLY A 26 -7.32 -0.07 5.69
C GLY A 26 -7.71 0.69 4.42
N SER A 27 -8.57 0.13 3.55
CA SER A 27 -9.00 0.80 2.33
C SER A 27 -9.96 1.97 2.60
N ASN A 28 -10.79 1.91 3.64
CA ASN A 28 -11.68 3.01 3.99
C ASN A 28 -10.89 4.26 4.42
N GLY A 29 -9.84 4.10 5.23
CA GLY A 29 -8.95 5.20 5.59
C GLY A 29 -8.26 5.83 4.37
N MET A 30 -7.84 5.03 3.39
CA MET A 30 -7.25 5.55 2.15
C MET A 30 -8.24 6.34 1.30
N VAL A 31 -9.48 5.87 1.17
CA VAL A 31 -10.51 6.61 0.38
C VAL A 31 -10.76 7.99 0.98
N ASP A 32 -10.86 8.09 2.31
CA ASP A 32 -11.01 9.37 2.99
C ASP A 32 -9.77 10.27 2.75
N THR A 33 -8.57 9.72 2.84
CA THR A 33 -7.33 10.45 2.58
C THR A 33 -7.22 10.91 1.12
N PHE A 34 -7.56 10.07 0.15
CA PHE A 34 -7.58 10.48 -1.27
C PHE A 34 -8.68 11.51 -1.57
N SER A 35 -9.80 11.49 -0.88
CA SER A 35 -10.82 12.54 -1.01
C SER A 35 -10.37 13.87 -0.39
N GLU A 36 -9.51 13.85 0.62
CA GLU A 36 -8.86 15.04 1.18
C GLU A 36 -7.77 15.62 0.25
N ILE A 37 -7.10 14.78 -0.55
CA ILE A 37 -6.17 15.25 -1.60
C ILE A 37 -6.93 16.07 -2.65
N ASP A 38 -8.11 15.62 -3.05
CA ASP A 38 -8.96 16.32 -4.02
C ASP A 38 -9.51 17.65 -3.46
N SER A 39 -9.52 17.79 -2.12
CA SER A 39 -10.04 18.98 -1.44
C SER A 39 -8.98 19.95 -0.93
N ASN A 40 -7.69 19.78 -1.20
CA ASN A 40 -6.66 20.78 -0.84
C ASN A 40 -5.60 20.35 0.20
N GLY A 41 -4.71 19.50 -0.07
CA GLY A 41 -3.54 19.29 0.81
C GLY A 41 -3.24 20.51 1.70
N ASP A 42 -2.72 20.32 2.88
CA ASP A 42 -2.48 21.44 3.80
C ASP A 42 -1.56 22.48 3.17
N GLU A 43 -1.96 23.76 3.24
CA GLU A 43 -1.08 24.86 2.86
C GLU A 43 0.16 24.83 3.75
N TYR A 44 1.28 24.57 3.15
CA TYR A 44 2.55 24.43 3.86
C TYR A 44 3.30 25.76 3.91
N TRP A 45 3.27 26.52 2.81
CA TRP A 45 3.92 27.80 2.73
C TRP A 45 3.40 28.61 1.55
N THR A 46 3.38 29.94 1.69
CA THR A 46 3.09 30.92 0.64
C THR A 46 4.12 32.02 0.62
N GLY A 47 4.35 32.60 -0.56
CA GLY A 47 5.29 33.71 -0.74
C GLY A 47 5.08 34.41 -2.07
N ASN A 48 5.82 35.49 -2.29
CA ASN A 48 5.76 36.29 -3.53
C ASN A 48 7.12 36.29 -4.22
N THR A 49 7.13 36.03 -5.52
CA THR A 49 8.38 36.02 -6.29
C THR A 49 8.99 37.43 -6.45
N PRO A 50 10.32 37.57 -6.48
CA PRO A 50 11.32 36.54 -6.23
C PRO A 50 11.47 36.21 -4.74
N THR A 51 11.45 34.92 -4.38
CA THR A 51 11.53 34.50 -2.99
C THR A 51 12.23 33.14 -2.85
N THR A 52 12.64 32.83 -1.63
CA THR A 52 13.22 31.55 -1.29
C THR A 52 12.49 31.00 -0.06
N PHE A 53 11.90 29.83 -0.19
CA PHE A 53 11.45 29.06 0.95
C PHE A 53 12.67 28.41 1.60
N SER A 54 12.77 28.45 2.92
CA SER A 54 13.75 27.69 3.70
C SER A 54 13.04 27.03 4.87
N GLY A 55 13.02 25.70 4.89
CA GLY A 55 12.28 24.93 5.90
C GLY A 55 12.59 23.44 5.85
N GLU A 56 12.00 22.70 6.79
CA GLU A 56 12.16 21.27 6.87
C GLU A 56 11.23 20.56 5.89
N LEU A 57 11.79 19.75 4.99
CA LEU A 57 11.02 18.84 4.17
C LEU A 57 11.19 17.41 4.67
N SER A 58 10.11 16.62 4.63
CA SER A 58 10.07 15.21 5.04
C SER A 58 10.07 14.29 3.82
N GLN A 59 10.89 13.23 3.88
CA GLN A 59 10.88 12.17 2.85
C GLN A 59 9.54 11.41 2.74
N MET A 60 8.64 11.54 3.75
CA MET A 60 7.33 10.90 3.78
C MET A 60 6.22 11.81 3.22
N SER A 61 6.57 12.99 2.74
CA SER A 61 5.63 13.96 2.19
C SER A 61 5.98 14.30 0.76
N ILE A 62 4.96 14.55 -0.04
CA ILE A 62 5.07 15.12 -1.37
C ILE A 62 4.68 16.59 -1.26
N TYR A 63 5.43 17.47 -1.89
CA TYR A 63 5.19 18.91 -1.84
C TYR A 63 4.79 19.38 -3.23
N TYR A 64 3.55 19.78 -3.39
CA TYR A 64 3.01 20.32 -4.63
C TYR A 64 3.25 21.81 -4.70
N VAL A 65 3.75 22.26 -5.83
CA VAL A 65 4.06 23.66 -6.08
C VAL A 65 3.00 24.26 -7.01
N PHE A 66 2.45 25.38 -6.57
CA PHE A 66 1.47 26.16 -7.30
C PHE A 66 1.95 27.58 -7.48
N ILE A 67 1.65 28.17 -8.64
CA ILE A 67 1.95 29.57 -8.95
C ILE A 67 0.65 30.29 -9.35
N GLU A 68 0.59 31.60 -9.19
CA GLU A 68 -0.52 32.42 -9.65
C GLU A 68 -0.84 32.14 -11.12
N GLU A 69 -2.11 31.99 -11.47
CA GLU A 69 -2.54 31.66 -12.82
C GLU A 69 -2.06 32.67 -13.87
N GLY A 70 -1.53 32.15 -14.98
CA GLY A 70 -1.02 32.99 -16.08
C GLY A 70 0.37 33.60 -15.83
N ARG A 71 1.07 33.14 -14.80
CA ARG A 71 2.45 33.54 -14.51
C ARG A 71 3.43 32.40 -14.88
N ASP A 72 4.66 32.78 -15.15
CA ASP A 72 5.79 31.87 -15.39
C ASP A 72 6.84 32.07 -14.30
N VAL A 73 7.11 30.97 -13.53
CA VAL A 73 8.01 30.97 -12.39
C VAL A 73 8.95 29.79 -12.49
N SER A 74 10.25 30.06 -12.43
CA SER A 74 11.24 28.99 -12.33
C SER A 74 11.39 28.54 -10.89
N VAL A 75 11.37 27.22 -10.68
CA VAL A 75 11.50 26.58 -9.38
C VAL A 75 12.81 25.80 -9.32
N GLU A 76 13.65 26.10 -8.33
CA GLU A 76 14.94 25.44 -8.13
C GLU A 76 15.02 24.91 -6.70
N LEU A 77 15.20 23.59 -6.55
CA LEU A 77 15.47 22.96 -5.25
C LEU A 77 16.96 22.98 -4.98
N ILE A 78 17.36 23.54 -3.85
CA ILE A 78 18.73 23.66 -3.40
C ILE A 78 18.94 22.79 -2.17
N GLY A 79 19.87 21.82 -2.23
CA GLY A 79 20.19 20.92 -1.13
C GLY A 79 21.37 20.01 -1.44
N GLU A 80 21.80 19.26 -0.44
CA GLU A 80 23.01 18.43 -0.54
C GLU A 80 22.77 17.04 -1.19
N ASP A 81 21.52 16.69 -1.46
CA ASP A 81 21.16 15.36 -1.97
C ASP A 81 20.97 15.38 -3.50
N ALA A 82 21.73 14.57 -4.21
CA ALA A 82 21.68 14.48 -5.66
C ALA A 82 20.39 13.80 -6.21
N TYR A 83 19.62 13.13 -5.37
CA TYR A 83 18.41 12.41 -5.76
C TYR A 83 17.11 13.18 -5.47
N SER A 84 17.18 14.17 -4.59
CA SER A 84 16.06 15.06 -4.31
C SER A 84 15.98 16.12 -5.40
N ARG A 85 14.79 16.34 -5.94
CA ARG A 85 14.59 17.28 -7.05
C ARG A 85 13.15 17.78 -7.15
N PHE A 86 13.02 18.87 -7.87
CA PHE A 86 11.74 19.34 -8.39
C PHE A 86 11.42 18.58 -9.69
N TYR A 87 10.22 18.06 -9.80
CA TYR A 87 9.66 17.40 -10.98
C TYR A 87 8.60 18.32 -11.57
N PRO A 88 8.90 19.01 -12.68
CA PRO A 88 7.88 19.81 -13.34
C PRO A 88 6.76 18.93 -13.87
N CYS A 89 5.54 19.41 -13.81
CA CYS A 89 4.41 18.72 -14.42
C CYS A 89 4.57 18.71 -15.95
N ASP A 90 3.99 17.70 -16.60
CA ASP A 90 3.86 17.63 -18.05
C ASP A 90 2.43 18.02 -18.49
N GLU A 91 2.20 18.10 -19.81
CA GLU A 91 0.90 18.50 -20.37
C GLU A 91 -0.29 17.67 -19.86
N ASP A 92 -0.05 16.41 -19.49
CA ASP A 92 -1.11 15.50 -19.01
C ASP A 92 -1.33 15.61 -17.49
N THR A 93 -0.33 16.07 -16.75
CA THR A 93 -0.35 16.08 -15.27
C THR A 93 -0.59 17.46 -14.66
N CYS A 94 -0.35 18.54 -15.40
CA CYS A 94 -0.56 19.90 -14.89
C CYS A 94 -2.03 20.20 -14.52
N ASP A 95 -2.97 19.54 -15.16
CA ASP A 95 -4.41 19.73 -14.91
C ASP A 95 -4.99 18.81 -13.82
N LEU A 96 -4.17 17.93 -13.23
CA LEU A 96 -4.63 16.96 -12.23
C LEU A 96 -5.00 17.60 -10.88
N LEU A 97 -4.33 18.71 -10.55
CA LEU A 97 -4.54 19.40 -9.28
C LEU A 97 -5.09 20.81 -9.55
N TYR A 98 -6.26 21.09 -9.00
CA TYR A 98 -6.92 22.36 -9.19
C TYR A 98 -7.01 23.16 -7.88
N VAL A 99 -6.44 24.34 -7.90
CA VAL A 99 -6.60 25.35 -6.84
C VAL A 99 -7.06 26.64 -7.47
N PRO A 100 -8.20 27.22 -7.06
CA PRO A 100 -8.71 28.46 -7.68
C PRO A 100 -7.70 29.59 -7.66
N GLY A 101 -7.38 30.16 -8.82
CA GLY A 101 -6.43 31.27 -8.98
C GLY A 101 -4.97 30.85 -9.08
N TYR A 102 -4.69 29.54 -9.06
CA TYR A 102 -3.34 28.99 -9.15
C TYR A 102 -3.25 27.90 -10.21
N THR A 103 -2.06 27.75 -10.77
CA THR A 103 -1.68 26.69 -11.69
C THR A 103 -0.67 25.78 -11.00
N TYR A 104 -0.92 24.47 -11.02
CA TYR A 104 0.05 23.47 -10.57
C TYR A 104 1.22 23.41 -11.54
N VAL A 105 2.46 23.46 -11.04
CA VAL A 105 3.67 23.47 -11.88
C VAL A 105 4.59 22.26 -11.63
N GLY A 106 4.34 21.49 -10.60
CA GLY A 106 5.12 20.30 -10.33
C GLY A 106 5.20 19.97 -8.85
N ASP A 107 5.95 18.92 -8.55
CA ASP A 107 6.15 18.43 -7.19
C ASP A 107 7.61 18.37 -6.78
N ILE A 108 7.84 18.49 -5.49
CA ILE A 108 9.16 18.35 -4.88
C ILE A 108 9.16 17.03 -4.10
N SER A 109 10.11 16.18 -4.47
CA SER A 109 10.37 14.93 -3.77
C SER A 109 11.77 14.98 -3.14
N VAL A 110 11.83 14.74 -1.84
CA VAL A 110 13.08 14.65 -1.09
C VAL A 110 13.31 13.22 -0.60
N VAL A 111 14.51 12.72 -0.75
CA VAL A 111 14.91 11.37 -0.35
C VAL A 111 15.33 11.33 1.11
N SER A 112 15.77 12.45 1.66
CA SER A 112 16.13 12.62 3.06
C SER A 112 15.39 13.78 3.70
N SER A 113 14.85 13.56 4.90
CA SER A 113 14.25 14.64 5.68
C SER A 113 15.33 15.59 6.18
N GLY A 114 15.06 16.88 6.14
CA GLY A 114 16.00 17.91 6.58
C GLY A 114 15.62 19.31 6.12
N THR A 115 16.51 20.27 6.35
CA THR A 115 16.31 21.66 5.93
C THR A 115 16.67 21.79 4.45
N TRP A 116 15.73 22.30 3.68
CA TRP A 116 15.84 22.50 2.24
C TRP A 116 15.55 23.95 1.87
N GLU A 117 16.11 24.38 0.76
CA GLU A 117 15.81 25.68 0.18
C GLU A 117 15.16 25.49 -1.20
N ILE A 118 14.04 26.19 -1.44
CA ILE A 118 13.37 26.24 -2.73
C ILE A 118 13.34 27.67 -3.18
N LYS A 119 14.02 27.93 -4.28
CA LYS A 119 14.11 29.25 -4.87
C LYS A 119 13.07 29.41 -5.98
N PHE A 120 12.29 30.46 -5.87
CA PHE A 120 11.32 30.90 -6.86
C PHE A 120 11.79 32.15 -7.55
N SER A 121 11.97 32.09 -8.87
CA SER A 121 12.36 33.22 -9.68
C SER A 121 11.44 33.36 -10.89
N GLY A 122 10.87 34.53 -11.06
CA GLY A 122 9.99 34.84 -12.20
C GLY A 122 10.74 35.63 -13.28
N ASP A 123 10.26 35.50 -14.51
CA ASP A 123 10.84 36.16 -15.69
C ASP A 123 10.28 37.60 -15.87
N VAL A 124 9.23 37.94 -15.14
CA VAL A 124 8.52 39.23 -15.30
C VAL A 124 8.60 40.05 -14.02
N VAL A 125 8.87 41.34 -14.19
CA VAL A 125 8.85 42.37 -13.12
C VAL A 125 7.43 42.45 -12.55
N GLY A 126 7.24 41.86 -11.40
CA GLY A 126 5.97 41.85 -10.64
C GLY A 126 5.93 40.69 -9.65
N ASP A 127 5.38 40.98 -8.49
CA ASP A 127 5.12 39.96 -7.47
C ASP A 127 4.13 38.94 -8.02
N SER A 128 4.51 37.68 -8.01
CA SER A 128 3.61 36.56 -8.34
C SER A 128 3.49 35.68 -7.10
N ASP A 129 2.27 35.36 -6.73
CA ASP A 129 2.02 34.46 -5.60
C ASP A 129 2.48 33.05 -5.92
N VAL A 130 3.22 32.46 -4.98
CA VAL A 130 3.65 31.06 -5.03
C VAL A 130 3.19 30.36 -3.75
N MET A 131 2.77 29.12 -3.89
CA MET A 131 2.27 28.32 -2.78
C MET A 131 2.84 26.91 -2.85
N ILE A 132 3.26 26.40 -1.69
CA ILE A 132 3.62 25.00 -1.51
C ILE A 132 2.52 24.35 -0.67
N ARG A 133 2.01 23.24 -1.14
CA ARG A 133 1.10 22.38 -0.37
C ARG A 133 1.78 21.06 -0.08
N SER A 134 1.59 20.53 1.12
CA SER A 134 2.15 19.25 1.51
C SER A 134 1.07 18.18 1.60
N PHE A 135 1.41 17.00 1.11
CA PHE A 135 0.67 15.78 1.32
C PHE A 135 1.55 14.78 2.05
N THR A 136 1.16 14.43 3.26
CA THR A 136 1.91 13.45 4.06
C THR A 136 1.24 12.09 3.93
N LEU A 137 2.00 11.08 3.49
CA LEU A 137 1.50 9.71 3.37
C LEU A 137 1.10 9.15 4.74
N PRO A 138 -0.14 8.70 4.90
CA PRO A 138 -0.60 8.10 6.14
C PRO A 138 0.02 6.71 6.33
N MET A 139 1.17 6.64 6.98
CA MET A 139 1.95 5.40 7.15
C MET A 139 1.17 4.27 7.81
N ASN A 140 0.29 4.59 8.77
CA ASN A 140 -0.52 3.58 9.46
C ASN A 140 -1.47 2.85 8.50
N GLU A 141 -2.05 3.57 7.55
CA GLU A 141 -2.99 3.04 6.56
C GLU A 141 -2.25 2.25 5.49
N LEU A 142 -1.07 2.73 5.06
CA LEU A 142 -0.21 2.03 4.12
C LEU A 142 0.27 0.68 4.69
N ILE A 143 0.67 0.63 5.97
CA ILE A 143 1.05 -0.60 6.66
C ILE A 143 -0.15 -1.55 6.77
N GLY A 144 -1.34 -1.02 7.10
CA GLY A 144 -2.58 -1.80 7.15
C GLY A 144 -2.90 -2.45 5.81
N MET A 145 -2.80 -1.70 4.72
CA MET A 145 -3.03 -2.20 3.36
C MET A 145 -2.00 -3.25 2.95
N ALA A 146 -0.71 -3.01 3.22
CA ALA A 146 0.36 -3.96 2.93
C ALA A 146 0.20 -5.26 3.72
N ALA A 147 -0.17 -5.18 5.00
CA ALA A 147 -0.45 -6.34 5.85
C ALA A 147 -1.69 -7.12 5.36
N GLY A 148 -2.75 -6.42 4.94
CA GLY A 148 -3.95 -7.02 4.37
C GLY A 148 -3.66 -7.79 3.07
N CYS A 149 -2.95 -7.16 2.13
CA CYS A 149 -2.54 -7.81 0.88
C CYS A 149 -1.61 -9.00 1.12
N GLY A 150 -0.60 -8.86 1.97
CA GLY A 150 0.33 -9.94 2.32
C GLY A 150 -0.39 -11.11 2.99
N GLY A 151 -1.30 -10.83 3.91
CA GLY A 151 -2.14 -11.82 4.56
C GLY A 151 -3.05 -12.56 3.58
N LEU A 152 -3.65 -11.86 2.62
CA LEU A 152 -4.51 -12.46 1.59
C LEU A 152 -3.72 -13.43 0.70
N CYS A 153 -2.54 -13.03 0.23
CA CYS A 153 -1.67 -13.90 -0.56
C CYS A 153 -1.25 -15.15 0.23
N GLY A 154 -0.87 -14.99 1.50
CA GLY A 154 -0.53 -16.12 2.38
C GLY A 154 -1.71 -17.06 2.61
N ALA A 155 -2.91 -16.53 2.86
CA ALA A 155 -4.13 -17.31 3.04
C ALA A 155 -4.49 -18.12 1.78
N LEU A 156 -4.39 -17.52 0.59
CA LEU A 156 -4.62 -18.21 -0.68
C LEU A 156 -3.64 -19.36 -0.90
N LEU A 157 -2.36 -19.15 -0.62
CA LEU A 157 -1.36 -20.23 -0.70
C LEU A 157 -1.68 -21.38 0.24
N LEU A 158 -2.07 -21.12 1.50
CA LEU A 158 -2.47 -22.13 2.46
C LEU A 158 -3.72 -22.89 2.00
N LEU A 159 -4.71 -22.21 1.42
CA LEU A 159 -5.90 -22.84 0.86
C LEU A 159 -5.55 -23.77 -0.31
N ILE A 160 -4.69 -23.34 -1.22
CA ILE A 160 -4.23 -24.16 -2.35
C ILE A 160 -3.50 -25.41 -1.83
N ILE A 161 -2.57 -25.27 -0.89
CA ILE A 161 -1.87 -26.39 -0.26
C ILE A 161 -2.88 -27.33 0.43
N GLY A 162 -3.85 -26.77 1.15
CA GLY A 162 -4.90 -27.55 1.80
C GLY A 162 -5.74 -28.37 0.82
N VAL A 163 -6.08 -27.79 -0.32
CA VAL A 163 -6.83 -28.47 -1.39
C VAL A 163 -5.97 -29.57 -2.03
N VAL A 164 -4.72 -29.26 -2.41
CA VAL A 164 -3.80 -30.25 -2.98
C VAL A 164 -3.59 -31.44 -2.03
N THR A 165 -3.36 -31.17 -0.74
CA THR A 165 -3.21 -32.23 0.26
C THR A 165 -4.49 -33.05 0.45
N ALA A 166 -5.67 -32.45 0.31
CA ALA A 166 -6.95 -33.17 0.36
C ALA A 166 -7.09 -34.19 -0.78
N PHE A 167 -6.57 -33.86 -1.97
CA PHE A 167 -6.63 -34.76 -3.14
C PHE A 167 -5.50 -35.79 -3.16
N THR A 168 -4.31 -35.45 -2.67
CA THR A 168 -3.14 -36.34 -2.72
C THR A 168 -3.09 -37.32 -1.56
N LEU A 169 -3.52 -36.90 -0.36
CA LEU A 169 -3.61 -37.78 0.80
C LEU A 169 -4.96 -38.51 0.81
N LYS A 170 -5.09 -39.56 -0.02
CA LYS A 170 -6.20 -40.49 0.10
C LYS A 170 -6.16 -41.14 1.48
N ASP A 171 -7.20 -40.91 2.29
CA ASP A 171 -7.42 -41.70 3.50
C ASP A 171 -7.41 -43.18 3.11
N LYS A 172 -6.39 -43.90 3.55
CA LYS A 172 -6.43 -45.37 3.52
C LYS A 172 -7.59 -45.75 4.41
N THR A 173 -8.73 -46.06 3.81
CA THR A 173 -9.89 -46.59 4.53
C THR A 173 -9.43 -47.90 5.18
N LYS A 174 -9.40 -47.93 6.50
CA LYS A 174 -9.14 -49.17 7.21
C LYS A 174 -10.26 -50.16 6.82
N VAL A 175 -9.94 -51.10 5.96
CA VAL A 175 -10.86 -52.18 5.60
C VAL A 175 -10.92 -53.10 6.82
N GLN A 176 -11.97 -52.97 7.61
CA GLN A 176 -12.28 -53.95 8.63
C GLN A 176 -12.88 -55.17 7.93
N THR A 177 -12.07 -56.22 7.76
CA THR A 177 -12.56 -57.52 7.30
C THR A 177 -13.06 -58.28 8.52
N THR A 178 -14.40 -58.34 8.66
CA THR A 178 -15.01 -59.13 9.69
C THR A 178 -15.16 -60.56 9.14
N ILE A 179 -14.37 -61.50 9.61
CA ILE A 179 -14.49 -62.91 9.29
C ILE A 179 -15.36 -63.57 10.39
N GLN A 180 -16.50 -64.09 10.02
CA GLN A 180 -17.40 -64.82 10.93
C GLN A 180 -16.98 -66.28 10.86
N ILE A 181 -16.34 -66.77 11.89
CA ILE A 181 -16.00 -68.20 12.04
C ILE A 181 -16.80 -68.74 13.24
N ASP A 182 -17.66 -69.68 12.97
CA ASP A 182 -18.43 -70.51 13.94
C ASP A 182 -18.70 -69.87 15.32
N ASN A 183 -19.70 -68.95 15.34
CA ASN A 183 -20.20 -68.28 16.54
C ASN A 183 -19.30 -67.41 17.38
N GLU A 184 -18.03 -67.14 17.00
CA GLU A 184 -17.20 -66.12 17.59
C GLU A 184 -16.83 -65.06 16.55
N MET A 185 -17.10 -63.81 16.86
CA MET A 185 -16.75 -62.66 16.02
C MET A 185 -15.32 -62.20 16.31
N VAL A 186 -14.37 -62.58 15.47
CA VAL A 186 -12.99 -62.14 15.58
C VAL A 186 -12.76 -60.98 14.63
N VAL A 187 -12.44 -59.81 15.16
CA VAL A 187 -12.06 -58.63 14.38
C VAL A 187 -10.54 -58.67 14.18
N ILE A 188 -10.12 -58.97 12.95
CA ILE A 188 -8.70 -58.87 12.58
C ILE A 188 -8.49 -57.48 12.04
N GLN A 189 -7.70 -56.67 12.76
CA GLN A 189 -7.24 -55.36 12.33
C GLN A 189 -5.90 -55.57 11.64
N GLU A 190 -5.90 -55.55 10.31
CA GLU A 190 -4.69 -55.59 9.52
C GLU A 190 -4.05 -54.20 9.51
N ASP A 191 -2.79 -54.10 9.97
CA ASP A 191 -2.03 -52.85 9.99
C ASP A 191 -1.50 -52.60 8.58
N PRO A 192 -1.84 -51.47 7.93
CA PRO A 192 -1.46 -51.23 6.54
C PRO A 192 0.03 -50.91 6.34
N ASP A 193 0.85 -50.84 7.38
CA ASP A 193 2.26 -50.49 7.29
C ASP A 193 3.22 -51.67 7.10
N GLU A 194 2.74 -52.92 6.96
CA GLU A 194 3.59 -54.13 6.83
C GLU A 194 3.65 -54.66 5.39
N SER A 195 3.48 -53.83 4.36
CA SER A 195 3.83 -54.18 2.98
C SER A 195 4.84 -53.17 2.41
N LEU A 196 6.11 -53.51 2.55
CA LEU A 196 7.21 -53.00 1.71
C LEU A 196 7.01 -53.42 0.26
#